data_c51be563a0f365e9ba4aaf62ffd6da1f
#
_entry.id   c51be563a0f365e9ba4aaf62ffd6da1f
#
_cell.length_a   1.000
_cell.length_b   1.000
_cell.length_c   1.000
_cell.angle_alpha   90.00
_cell.angle_beta   90.00
_cell.angle_gamma   90.00
#
_symmetry.space_group_name_H-M   'P 1'
#
loop_
_entity.id
_entity.type
_entity.pdbx_description
1 polymer ?
#
loop_
_entity_poly.entity_id
_entity_poly.type
_entity_poly.pdbx_seq_one_letter_code
_entity_poly.pdbx_strand_id
1 'polypeptide(L)'
;MAKKPDTLTHLNGHTMVAKNDPRLAFRAALDATIAEAVWLQTEFAQTPLKGWLADIRSVLGNIMRADALNEPLGEQSIADLNADELHKLSHNPLKYLGHDHIVPDVSHGRDAAALNLLRTKVRETEVSAARIYIDCYFQVIRPDIMQALNRLSSAVYVLMVMVVREGGVMTTQALKQALMQGGTHAH
;
A
#
# COMPACT_ATOMS: atom_id res chain seq x y z
N MET A 1 10.01 1.11 -41.96
CA MET A 1 9.15 1.11 -40.77
C MET A 1 8.93 2.58 -40.32
N ALA A 2 7.69 3.04 -40.19
CA ALA A 2 7.43 4.37 -39.70
C ALA A 2 7.91 4.49 -38.24
N LYS A 3 8.65 5.57 -37.93
CA LYS A 3 9.13 5.85 -36.56
C LYS A 3 7.92 6.05 -35.64
N LYS A 4 7.91 5.37 -34.51
CA LYS A 4 6.86 5.54 -33.48
C LYS A 4 6.83 7.00 -33.04
N PRO A 5 5.66 7.67 -33.02
CA PRO A 5 5.54 9.03 -32.50
C PRO A 5 5.93 9.11 -31.00
N ASP A 6 6.63 10.16 -30.61
CA ASP A 6 7.09 10.36 -29.23
C ASP A 6 5.93 10.58 -28.23
N THR A 7 4.71 10.86 -28.74
CA THR A 7 3.47 11.02 -27.96
C THR A 7 2.78 9.70 -27.59
N LEU A 8 3.24 8.56 -28.18
CA LEU A 8 2.68 7.23 -27.93
C LEU A 8 3.63 6.36 -27.13
N THR A 9 3.08 5.43 -26.37
CA THR A 9 3.84 4.42 -25.64
C THR A 9 3.06 3.09 -25.59
N HIS A 10 3.79 1.99 -25.34
CA HIS A 10 3.15 0.71 -25.10
C HIS A 10 2.57 0.65 -23.69
N LEU A 11 1.29 0.33 -23.61
CA LEU A 11 0.64 -0.01 -22.35
C LEU A 11 0.96 -1.46 -21.95
N ASN A 12 0.97 -2.36 -22.92
CA ASN A 12 1.41 -3.75 -22.82
C ASN A 12 2.04 -4.19 -24.17
N GLY A 13 2.36 -5.48 -24.35
CA GLY A 13 2.98 -6.00 -25.56
C GLY A 13 2.19 -5.77 -26.86
N HIS A 14 0.89 -5.50 -26.76
CA HIS A 14 -0.01 -5.42 -27.92
C HIS A 14 -0.78 -4.11 -28.04
N THR A 15 -0.80 -3.28 -27.01
CA THR A 15 -1.62 -2.05 -26.94
C THR A 15 -0.73 -0.82 -26.84
N MET A 16 -0.90 0.11 -27.77
CA MET A 16 -0.29 1.44 -27.71
C MET A 16 -1.32 2.47 -27.25
N VAL A 17 -0.91 3.37 -26.38
CA VAL A 17 -1.74 4.45 -25.86
C VAL A 17 -1.00 5.78 -25.95
N ALA A 18 -1.73 6.88 -25.88
CA ALA A 18 -1.15 8.21 -25.74
C ALA A 18 -0.50 8.36 -24.33
N LYS A 19 0.55 9.17 -24.25
CA LYS A 19 1.26 9.38 -22.96
C LYS A 19 0.43 10.07 -21.88
N ASN A 20 -0.71 10.64 -22.23
CA ASN A 20 -1.68 11.21 -21.29
C ASN A 20 -2.81 10.24 -20.93
N ASP A 21 -2.73 8.97 -21.32
CA ASP A 21 -3.71 7.96 -20.93
C ASP A 21 -3.73 7.77 -19.41
N PRO A 22 -4.91 7.81 -18.76
CA PRO A 22 -5.02 7.65 -17.30
C PRO A 22 -4.43 6.33 -16.78
N ARG A 23 -4.47 5.26 -17.56
CA ARG A 23 -3.90 3.96 -17.19
C ARG A 23 -2.38 4.01 -17.15
N LEU A 24 -1.77 4.81 -18.03
CA LEU A 24 -0.32 5.04 -17.97
C LEU A 24 0.06 5.87 -16.74
N ALA A 25 -0.75 6.87 -16.38
CA ALA A 25 -0.55 7.65 -15.16
C ALA A 25 -0.61 6.77 -13.90
N PHE A 26 -1.58 5.84 -13.83
CA PHE A 26 -1.66 4.87 -12.76
C PHE A 26 -0.40 3.99 -12.67
N ARG A 27 0.08 3.46 -13.78
CA ARG A 27 1.30 2.63 -13.81
C ARG A 27 2.54 3.42 -13.40
N ALA A 28 2.65 4.68 -13.79
CA ALA A 28 3.75 5.55 -13.38
C ALA A 28 3.71 5.84 -11.87
N ALA A 29 2.52 6.08 -11.30
CA ALA A 29 2.34 6.25 -9.87
C ALA A 29 2.70 4.97 -9.09
N LEU A 30 2.29 3.80 -9.62
CA LEU A 30 2.62 2.50 -9.03
C LEU A 30 4.12 2.23 -9.06
N ASP A 31 4.79 2.53 -10.17
CA ASP A 31 6.25 2.42 -10.32
C ASP A 31 7.00 3.31 -9.31
N ALA A 32 6.56 4.56 -9.16
CA ALA A 32 7.13 5.49 -8.18
C ALA A 32 6.95 4.98 -6.74
N THR A 33 5.80 4.36 -6.43
CA THR A 33 5.52 3.78 -5.11
C THR A 33 6.36 2.54 -4.86
N ILE A 34 6.58 1.70 -5.87
CA ILE A 34 7.50 0.55 -5.80
C ILE A 34 8.93 1.03 -5.53
N ALA A 35 9.39 2.05 -6.26
CA ALA A 35 10.72 2.62 -6.07
C ALA A 35 10.93 3.14 -4.65
N GLU A 36 9.94 3.85 -4.09
CA GLU A 36 9.95 4.31 -2.70
C GLU A 36 10.01 3.13 -1.71
N ALA A 37 9.20 2.10 -1.91
CA ALA A 37 9.24 0.91 -1.06
C ALA A 37 10.59 0.18 -1.12
N VAL A 38 11.23 0.13 -2.29
CA VAL A 38 12.58 -0.45 -2.46
C VAL A 38 13.62 0.39 -1.73
N TRP A 39 13.56 1.72 -1.85
CA TRP A 39 14.46 2.60 -1.13
C TRP A 39 14.35 2.41 0.38
N LEU A 40 13.12 2.39 0.92
CA LEU A 40 12.89 2.16 2.34
C LEU A 40 13.39 0.78 2.81
N GLN A 41 13.34 -0.27 1.97
CA GLN A 41 13.93 -1.56 2.30
C GLN A 41 15.45 -1.47 2.52
N THR A 42 16.14 -0.56 1.83
CA THR A 42 17.58 -0.33 2.06
C THR A 42 17.83 0.44 3.35
N GLU A 43 17.02 1.45 3.65
CA GLU A 43 17.11 2.24 4.89
C GLU A 43 16.81 1.38 6.13
N PHE A 44 15.82 0.48 6.04
CA PHE A 44 15.40 -0.40 7.14
C PHE A 44 15.96 -1.82 7.06
N ALA A 45 17.06 -2.04 6.35
CA ALA A 45 17.60 -3.36 6.03
C ALA A 45 17.90 -4.25 7.26
N GLN A 46 18.23 -3.64 8.39
CA GLN A 46 18.60 -4.31 9.65
C GLN A 46 17.47 -4.25 10.70
N THR A 47 16.26 -3.91 10.31
CA THR A 47 15.12 -3.76 11.21
C THR A 47 14.01 -4.78 10.91
N PRO A 48 13.08 -5.04 11.86
CA PRO A 48 11.89 -5.85 11.61
C PRO A 48 10.99 -5.32 10.48
N LEU A 49 11.10 -4.03 10.16
CA LEU A 49 10.31 -3.38 9.09
C LEU A 49 10.66 -3.90 7.69
N LYS A 50 11.86 -4.44 7.50
CA LYS A 50 12.33 -4.95 6.20
C LYS A 50 11.34 -5.99 5.61
N GLY A 51 10.85 -6.92 6.43
CA GLY A 51 9.88 -7.93 6.00
C GLY A 51 8.57 -7.32 5.54
N TRP A 52 7.99 -6.41 6.32
CA TRP A 52 6.80 -5.67 5.96
C TRP A 52 6.94 -4.91 4.64
N LEU A 53 8.06 -4.21 4.47
CA LEU A 53 8.34 -3.45 3.24
C LEU A 53 8.54 -4.36 2.03
N ALA A 54 9.09 -5.58 2.23
CA ALA A 54 9.20 -6.58 1.18
C ALA A 54 7.82 -7.07 0.72
N ASP A 55 6.91 -7.33 1.65
CA ASP A 55 5.52 -7.71 1.33
C ASP A 55 4.77 -6.57 0.65
N ILE A 56 4.89 -5.32 1.16
CA ILE A 56 4.29 -4.13 0.52
C ILE A 56 4.77 -4.00 -0.93
N ARG A 57 6.08 -4.11 -1.18
CA ARG A 57 6.63 -4.08 -2.54
C ARG A 57 6.10 -5.23 -3.39
N SER A 58 5.96 -6.42 -2.82
CA SER A 58 5.42 -7.60 -3.51
C SER A 58 3.96 -7.38 -3.93
N VAL A 59 3.12 -6.87 -3.02
CA VAL A 59 1.71 -6.56 -3.32
C VAL A 59 1.61 -5.49 -4.42
N LEU A 60 2.43 -4.44 -4.38
CA LEU A 60 2.49 -3.42 -5.44
C LEU A 60 2.87 -4.04 -6.79
N GLY A 61 3.84 -4.97 -6.81
CA GLY A 61 4.23 -5.72 -8.01
C GLY A 61 3.09 -6.61 -8.54
N ASN A 62 2.36 -7.28 -7.65
CA ASN A 62 1.19 -8.10 -8.02
C ASN A 62 0.07 -7.24 -8.63
N ILE A 63 -0.18 -6.04 -8.08
CA ILE A 63 -1.14 -5.07 -8.65
C ILE A 63 -0.70 -4.65 -10.06
N MET A 64 0.58 -4.32 -10.26
CA MET A 64 1.13 -3.97 -11.57
C MET A 64 0.92 -5.09 -12.59
N ARG A 65 1.20 -6.32 -12.20
CA ARG A 65 0.99 -7.50 -13.04
C ARG A 65 -0.48 -7.72 -13.35
N ALA A 66 -1.34 -7.68 -12.35
CA ALA A 66 -2.78 -7.88 -12.50
C ALA A 66 -3.41 -6.85 -13.45
N ASP A 67 -2.98 -5.57 -13.37
CA ASP A 67 -3.38 -4.53 -14.33
C ASP A 67 -2.82 -4.81 -15.73
N ALA A 68 -1.53 -5.13 -15.85
CA ALA A 68 -0.87 -5.31 -17.14
C ALA A 68 -1.44 -6.48 -17.95
N LEU A 69 -1.75 -7.59 -17.27
CA LEU A 69 -2.26 -8.82 -17.87
C LEU A 69 -3.78 -8.91 -17.88
N ASN A 70 -4.46 -7.95 -17.23
CA ASN A 70 -5.90 -7.98 -17.00
C ASN A 70 -6.36 -9.27 -16.27
N GLU A 71 -5.55 -9.72 -15.31
CA GLU A 71 -5.82 -10.89 -14.46
C GLU A 71 -6.45 -10.47 -13.13
N PRO A 72 -7.24 -11.32 -12.48
CA PRO A 72 -7.67 -11.10 -11.10
C PRO A 72 -6.48 -10.98 -10.16
N LEU A 73 -6.54 -10.04 -9.21
CA LEU A 73 -5.61 -9.98 -8.12
C LEU A 73 -6.09 -10.94 -7.02
N GLY A 74 -5.32 -12.00 -6.75
CA GLY A 74 -5.62 -12.93 -5.67
C GLY A 74 -5.54 -12.27 -4.29
N GLU A 75 -5.85 -13.03 -3.24
CA GLU A 75 -5.71 -12.56 -1.87
C GLU A 75 -4.28 -12.10 -1.58
N GLN A 76 -4.18 -10.97 -0.90
CA GLN A 76 -2.91 -10.37 -0.50
C GLN A 76 -2.81 -10.33 1.03
N SER A 77 -1.62 -10.60 1.54
CA SER A 77 -1.29 -10.42 2.95
C SER A 77 0.00 -9.60 3.10
N ILE A 78 0.16 -8.93 4.22
CA ILE A 78 1.36 -8.17 4.59
C ILE A 78 1.73 -8.59 6.00
N ALA A 79 2.92 -9.15 6.19
CA ALA A 79 3.38 -9.74 7.46
C ALA A 79 2.37 -10.78 8.00
N ASP A 80 1.83 -11.64 7.12
CA ASP A 80 0.79 -12.63 7.41
C ASP A 80 -0.53 -12.06 7.96
N LEU A 81 -0.76 -10.76 7.83
CA LEU A 81 -2.02 -10.10 8.17
C LEU A 81 -2.87 -9.94 6.92
N ASN A 82 -4.13 -10.32 7.01
CA ASN A 82 -5.10 -10.16 5.93
C ASN A 82 -5.70 -8.73 5.89
N ALA A 83 -6.56 -8.48 4.91
CA ALA A 83 -7.17 -7.17 4.69
C ALA A 83 -7.98 -6.65 5.89
N ASP A 84 -8.72 -7.52 6.56
CA ASP A 84 -9.56 -7.14 7.71
C ASP A 84 -8.74 -6.90 8.97
N GLU A 85 -7.69 -7.69 9.19
CA GLU A 85 -6.74 -7.50 10.29
C GLU A 85 -6.02 -6.15 10.17
N LEU A 86 -5.49 -5.83 8.98
CA LEU A 86 -4.86 -4.53 8.69
C LEU A 86 -5.85 -3.37 8.89
N HIS A 87 -7.10 -3.54 8.47
CA HIS A 87 -8.15 -2.55 8.68
C HIS A 87 -8.39 -2.29 10.18
N LYS A 88 -8.58 -3.35 10.97
CA LYS A 88 -8.79 -3.24 12.41
C LYS A 88 -7.64 -2.52 13.12
N LEU A 89 -6.39 -2.93 12.83
CA LEU A 89 -5.19 -2.34 13.41
C LEU A 89 -5.07 -0.85 13.10
N SER A 90 -5.31 -0.46 11.85
CA SER A 90 -5.18 0.93 11.40
C SER A 90 -6.29 1.86 11.89
N HIS A 91 -7.50 1.35 12.14
CA HIS A 91 -8.64 2.14 12.59
C HIS A 91 -8.78 2.24 14.10
N ASN A 92 -8.17 1.34 14.85
CA ASN A 92 -8.19 1.34 16.31
C ASN A 92 -6.79 1.13 16.89
N PRO A 93 -5.81 1.99 16.56
CA PRO A 93 -4.43 1.79 16.98
C PRO A 93 -4.25 1.84 18.49
N LEU A 94 -5.02 2.65 19.22
CA LEU A 94 -4.98 2.65 20.69
C LEU A 94 -5.31 1.27 21.27
N LYS A 95 -6.35 0.64 20.75
CA LYS A 95 -6.81 -0.68 21.22
C LYS A 95 -5.84 -1.81 20.95
N TYR A 96 -5.23 -1.83 19.75
CA TYR A 96 -4.45 -2.96 19.29
C TYR A 96 -2.93 -2.74 19.36
N LEU A 97 -2.49 -1.48 19.23
CA LEU A 97 -1.08 -1.11 19.19
C LEU A 97 -0.64 -0.36 20.45
N GLY A 98 -1.61 0.04 21.31
CA GLY A 98 -1.32 0.78 22.55
C GLY A 98 -0.86 2.22 22.32
N HIS A 99 -1.24 2.83 21.19
CA HIS A 99 -0.89 4.20 20.83
C HIS A 99 -2.05 4.86 20.12
N ASP A 100 -2.32 6.12 20.42
CA ASP A 100 -3.38 6.90 19.75
C ASP A 100 -3.10 7.09 18.24
N HIS A 101 -4.09 7.57 17.53
CA HIS A 101 -3.91 7.99 16.15
C HIS A 101 -2.82 9.05 16.05
N ILE A 102 -1.88 8.86 15.10
CA ILE A 102 -0.81 9.82 14.84
C ILE A 102 -1.19 10.72 13.66
N VAL A 103 -0.96 12.01 13.85
CA VAL A 103 -0.87 12.99 12.77
C VAL A 103 0.60 13.20 12.49
N PRO A 104 1.07 13.08 11.25
CA PRO A 104 2.49 13.23 10.94
C PRO A 104 3.05 14.56 11.46
N ASP A 105 4.12 14.48 12.26
CA ASP A 105 4.82 15.61 12.85
C ASP A 105 6.33 15.30 12.94
N VAL A 106 7.15 16.34 12.98
CA VAL A 106 8.60 16.21 13.07
C VAL A 106 9.06 15.53 14.37
N SER A 107 8.28 15.65 15.45
CA SER A 107 8.54 15.00 16.74
C SER A 107 8.49 13.47 16.67
N HIS A 108 7.83 12.90 15.66
CA HIS A 108 7.77 11.46 15.44
C HIS A 108 9.07 10.88 14.84
N GLY A 109 10.00 11.75 14.43
CA GLY A 109 11.31 11.36 13.95
C GLY A 109 11.36 10.93 12.49
N ARG A 110 12.59 10.58 12.05
CA ARG A 110 12.93 10.29 10.66
C ARG A 110 12.15 9.08 10.11
N ASP A 111 12.04 8.02 10.90
CA ASP A 111 11.47 6.75 10.43
C ASP A 111 9.97 6.89 10.15
N ALA A 112 9.23 7.55 11.04
CA ALA A 112 7.82 7.85 10.83
C ALA A 112 7.61 8.79 9.62
N ALA A 113 8.48 9.78 9.44
CA ALA A 113 8.43 10.68 8.29
C ALA A 113 8.67 9.95 6.96
N ALA A 114 9.66 9.04 6.91
CA ALA A 114 9.97 8.22 5.74
C ALA A 114 8.81 7.26 5.39
N LEU A 115 8.23 6.60 6.38
CA LEU A 115 7.05 5.76 6.19
C LEU A 115 5.82 6.57 5.74
N ASN A 116 5.64 7.80 6.27
CA ASN A 116 4.56 8.67 5.82
C ASN A 116 4.72 9.08 4.35
N LEU A 117 5.94 9.26 3.87
CA LEU A 117 6.18 9.51 2.44
C LEU A 117 5.68 8.32 1.59
N LEU A 118 6.03 7.10 1.95
CA LEU A 118 5.51 5.90 1.29
C LEU A 118 3.96 5.84 1.35
N ARG A 119 3.38 6.14 2.52
CA ARG A 119 1.92 6.16 2.69
C ARG A 119 1.25 7.15 1.75
N THR A 120 1.79 8.35 1.60
CA THR A 120 1.25 9.36 0.67
C THR A 120 1.37 8.90 -0.78
N LYS A 121 2.46 8.25 -1.17
CA LYS A 121 2.64 7.64 -2.51
C LYS A 121 1.62 6.54 -2.79
N VAL A 122 1.35 5.66 -1.83
CA VAL A 122 0.28 4.65 -1.95
C VAL A 122 -1.07 5.31 -2.18
N ARG A 123 -1.40 6.40 -1.45
CA ARG A 123 -2.67 7.13 -1.63
C ARG A 123 -2.75 7.85 -2.98
N GLU A 124 -1.67 8.44 -3.46
CA GLU A 124 -1.60 9.01 -4.82
C GLU A 124 -1.87 7.93 -5.88
N THR A 125 -1.30 6.75 -5.70
CA THR A 125 -1.53 5.58 -6.56
C THR A 125 -2.99 5.12 -6.51
N GLU A 126 -3.60 5.05 -5.33
CA GLU A 126 -5.02 4.71 -5.15
C GLU A 126 -5.93 5.72 -5.89
N VAL A 127 -5.67 7.02 -5.75
CA VAL A 127 -6.42 8.08 -6.47
C VAL A 127 -6.24 7.96 -7.98
N SER A 128 -5.03 7.61 -8.44
CA SER A 128 -4.77 7.39 -9.87
C SER A 128 -5.51 6.15 -10.40
N ALA A 129 -5.56 5.07 -9.60
CA ALA A 129 -6.35 3.87 -9.91
C ALA A 129 -7.85 4.17 -9.95
N ALA A 130 -8.37 4.98 -9.03
CA ALA A 130 -9.77 5.36 -8.98
C ALA A 130 -10.25 6.03 -10.28
N ARG A 131 -9.39 6.78 -10.96
CA ARG A 131 -9.71 7.43 -12.25
C ARG A 131 -9.99 6.45 -13.39
N ILE A 132 -9.52 5.22 -13.28
CA ILE A 132 -9.69 4.18 -14.32
C ILE A 132 -10.61 3.05 -13.87
N TYR A 133 -10.78 2.85 -12.57
CA TYR A 133 -11.53 1.73 -12.00
C TYR A 133 -12.83 2.12 -11.32
N ILE A 134 -13.16 3.40 -11.26
CA ILE A 134 -14.49 3.89 -10.86
C ILE A 134 -15.15 4.52 -12.07
N ASP A 135 -16.29 3.99 -12.48
CA ASP A 135 -17.03 4.50 -13.63
C ASP A 135 -17.90 5.74 -13.30
N CYS A 136 -18.58 6.28 -14.30
CA CYS A 136 -19.44 7.45 -14.14
C CYS A 136 -20.69 7.20 -13.27
N TYR A 137 -21.00 5.96 -12.94
CA TYR A 137 -22.07 5.54 -12.02
C TYR A 137 -21.56 5.18 -10.63
N PHE A 138 -20.28 5.50 -10.34
CA PHE A 138 -19.57 5.15 -9.10
C PHE A 138 -19.43 3.65 -8.84
N GLN A 139 -19.52 2.82 -9.90
CA GLN A 139 -19.28 1.39 -9.80
C GLN A 139 -17.78 1.10 -9.87
N VAL A 140 -17.31 0.20 -9.01
CA VAL A 140 -15.89 -0.17 -8.96
C VAL A 140 -15.66 -1.37 -9.88
N ILE A 141 -14.92 -1.17 -10.97
CA ILE A 141 -14.63 -2.19 -11.99
C ILE A 141 -13.59 -3.21 -11.48
N ARG A 142 -12.61 -2.77 -10.68
CA ARG A 142 -11.56 -3.62 -10.11
C ARG A 142 -11.52 -3.46 -8.57
N PRO A 143 -12.52 -4.03 -7.87
CA PRO A 143 -12.58 -3.95 -6.40
C PRO A 143 -11.38 -4.61 -5.72
N ASP A 144 -10.80 -5.65 -6.32
CA ASP A 144 -9.59 -6.34 -5.89
C ASP A 144 -8.39 -5.39 -5.79
N ILE A 145 -8.10 -4.64 -6.85
CA ILE A 145 -7.01 -3.65 -6.90
C ILE A 145 -7.27 -2.49 -5.95
N MET A 146 -8.50 -1.94 -5.96
CA MET A 146 -8.85 -0.80 -5.11
C MET A 146 -8.75 -1.16 -3.62
N GLN A 147 -9.23 -2.34 -3.22
CA GLN A 147 -9.09 -2.82 -1.85
C GLN A 147 -7.62 -3.02 -1.46
N ALA A 148 -6.82 -3.64 -2.33
CA ALA A 148 -5.40 -3.87 -2.05
C ALA A 148 -4.64 -2.55 -1.83
N LEU A 149 -4.84 -1.53 -2.68
CA LEU A 149 -4.23 -0.21 -2.51
C LEU A 149 -4.65 0.46 -1.20
N ASN A 150 -5.93 0.38 -0.85
CA ASN A 150 -6.43 0.90 0.41
C ASN A 150 -5.79 0.19 1.62
N ARG A 151 -5.64 -1.13 1.58
CA ARG A 151 -4.99 -1.92 2.64
C ARG A 151 -3.48 -1.69 2.72
N LEU A 152 -2.81 -1.42 1.61
CA LEU A 152 -1.41 -0.98 1.62
C LEU A 152 -1.24 0.33 2.42
N SER A 153 -2.12 1.31 2.22
CA SER A 153 -2.12 2.55 3.02
C SER A 153 -2.32 2.26 4.51
N SER A 154 -3.22 1.33 4.86
CA SER A 154 -3.43 0.87 6.24
C SER A 154 -2.19 0.20 6.82
N ALA A 155 -1.53 -0.69 6.07
CA ALA A 155 -0.31 -1.37 6.50
C ALA A 155 0.83 -0.39 6.79
N VAL A 156 1.07 0.57 5.91
CA VAL A 156 2.10 1.59 6.13
C VAL A 156 1.76 2.45 7.34
N TYR A 157 0.49 2.78 7.57
CA TYR A 157 0.07 3.51 8.77
C TYR A 157 0.33 2.71 10.05
N VAL A 158 0.05 1.41 10.05
CA VAL A 158 0.39 0.52 11.19
C VAL A 158 1.89 0.55 11.46
N LEU A 159 2.74 0.50 10.42
CA LEU A 159 4.21 0.65 10.57
C LEU A 159 4.58 2.00 11.19
N MET A 160 3.95 3.09 10.76
CA MET A 160 4.18 4.43 11.35
C MET A 160 3.85 4.46 12.85
N VAL A 161 2.72 3.88 13.25
CA VAL A 161 2.37 3.80 14.67
C VAL A 161 3.39 2.95 15.44
N MET A 162 3.82 1.83 14.86
CA MET A 162 4.78 0.93 15.52
C MET A 162 6.17 1.53 15.72
N VAL A 163 6.61 2.46 14.88
CA VAL A 163 7.92 3.13 15.07
C VAL A 163 7.85 4.28 16.08
N VAL A 164 6.67 4.81 16.36
CA VAL A 164 6.45 5.92 17.30
C VAL A 164 6.09 5.42 18.70
N ARG A 165 5.39 4.29 18.80
CA ARG A 165 4.90 3.76 20.09
C ARG A 165 6.03 3.36 21.03
N GLU A 166 5.77 3.43 22.33
CA GLU A 166 6.63 2.83 23.36
C GLU A 166 6.69 1.30 23.19
N GLY A 167 7.86 0.72 23.32
CA GLY A 167 8.12 -0.72 23.15
C GLY A 167 8.37 -1.15 21.70
N GLY A 168 8.42 -0.23 20.74
CA GLY A 168 8.89 -0.45 19.38
C GLY A 168 7.99 -1.35 18.52
N VAL A 169 8.57 -1.98 17.50
CA VAL A 169 7.85 -2.77 16.48
C VAL A 169 7.38 -4.10 17.06
N MET A 170 6.08 -4.36 16.95
CA MET A 170 5.47 -5.62 17.37
C MET A 170 5.72 -6.73 16.35
N THR A 171 5.85 -7.98 16.84
CA THR A 171 5.85 -9.14 15.97
C THR A 171 4.45 -9.44 15.44
N THR A 172 4.35 -10.11 14.30
CA THR A 172 3.05 -10.56 13.74
C THR A 172 2.25 -11.38 14.77
N GLN A 173 2.91 -12.25 15.53
CA GLN A 173 2.25 -13.04 16.55
C GLN A 173 1.62 -12.17 17.65
N ALA A 174 2.33 -11.13 18.11
CA ALA A 174 1.80 -10.18 19.09
C ALA A 174 0.60 -9.39 18.53
N LEU A 175 0.66 -8.99 17.26
CA LEU A 175 -0.47 -8.32 16.57
C LEU A 175 -1.70 -9.22 16.47
N LYS A 176 -1.52 -10.48 16.08
CA LYS A 176 -2.62 -11.46 16.03
C LYS A 176 -3.22 -11.73 17.41
N GLN A 177 -2.39 -11.82 18.45
CA GLN A 177 -2.87 -11.96 19.83
C GLN A 177 -3.69 -10.74 20.27
N ALA A 178 -3.24 -9.52 19.98
CA ALA A 178 -3.98 -8.29 20.29
C ALA A 178 -5.34 -8.26 19.55
N LEU A 179 -5.39 -8.69 18.29
CA LEU A 179 -6.63 -8.78 17.52
C LEU A 179 -7.61 -9.80 18.12
N MET A 180 -7.13 -10.94 18.59
CA MET A 180 -7.97 -11.96 19.26
C MET A 180 -8.53 -11.46 20.59
N GLN A 181 -7.70 -10.84 21.45
CA GLN A 181 -8.11 -10.30 22.74
C GLN A 181 -9.09 -9.13 22.62
N GLY A 182 -8.91 -8.30 21.58
CA GLY A 182 -9.81 -7.19 21.30
C GLY A 182 -11.20 -7.62 20.80
N GLY A 183 -11.38 -8.86 20.36
CA GLY A 183 -12.68 -9.42 19.98
C GLY A 183 -13.53 -9.91 21.18
N THR A 184 -12.92 -10.10 22.35
CA THR A 184 -13.60 -10.63 23.56
C THR A 184 -14.25 -9.56 24.43
N HIS A 185 -14.07 -8.25 24.14
CA HIS A 185 -14.63 -7.14 24.93
C HIS A 185 -15.71 -6.31 24.20
N ALA A 186 -16.25 -6.84 23.10
CA ALA A 186 -17.37 -6.22 22.39
C ALA A 186 -18.68 -7.00 22.70
N HIS A 187 -19.18 -6.85 23.96
CA HIS A 187 -20.55 -7.15 24.34
C HIS A 187 -21.11 -5.99 25.17
#